data_3dc7e92e26a44a70e46c34d37b28f5c0
#
_entry.id   3dc7e92e26a44a70e46c34d37b28f5c0
#
_cell.length_a   1.000
_cell.length_b   1.000
_cell.length_c   1.000
_cell.angle_alpha   90.00
_cell.angle_beta   90.00
_cell.angle_gamma   90.00
#
_symmetry.space_group_name_H-M   'P 1'
#
loop_
_entity.id
_entity.type
_entity.pdbx_description
1 polymer ?
#
loop_
_entity_poly.entity_id
_entity_poly.type
_entity_poly.pdbx_seq_one_letter_code
_entity_poly.pdbx_strand_id
1 'polypeptide(L)'
;MSEFTYCDSADLRFLVPSIDQYDSKRILPSNWVASGTTHLFYLYDSGVVDQLFLDGEEMTLVTDTPNANDEYKYNATTDLLELYQQGGSANTLNSSIVESGIDFSTHIDTAISRASDYVRSVAGVPIYKRKGVSTASATGHDFPEVVVLSTAAMACYYLISPYDLEKANELKARVTNDEGTGDLDKVRNGSIVLYQDETSEKLTGVIKEISIHANTTGSIIDVRGVPTQWDKLKIKI
;
A
#
# COMPACT_ATOMS: atom_id res chain seq x y z
N MET A 1 -1.00 -9.38 -15.85
CA MET A 1 -0.39 -8.03 -16.01
C MET A 1 0.21 -7.72 -14.66
N SER A 2 1.51 -7.45 -14.55
CA SER A 2 2.08 -6.99 -13.30
C SER A 2 1.49 -5.62 -13.00
N GLU A 3 0.72 -5.50 -11.93
CA GLU A 3 0.22 -4.22 -11.46
C GLU A 3 1.43 -3.40 -11.02
N PHE A 4 1.62 -2.26 -11.64
CA PHE A 4 2.64 -1.31 -11.22
C PHE A 4 2.13 -0.59 -9.98
N THR A 5 2.81 -0.82 -8.86
CA THR A 5 2.63 -0.04 -7.64
C THR A 5 3.57 1.16 -7.65
N TYR A 6 3.12 2.29 -7.09
CA TYR A 6 3.91 3.52 -7.06
C TYR A 6 4.70 3.71 -5.76
N CYS A 7 4.35 3.00 -4.71
CA CYS A 7 5.02 3.03 -3.41
C CYS A 7 5.18 1.61 -2.86
N ASP A 8 5.89 1.48 -1.76
CA ASP A 8 6.07 0.24 -1.01
C ASP A 8 5.64 0.40 0.47
N SER A 9 5.76 -0.68 1.25
CA SER A 9 5.38 -0.68 2.67
C SER A 9 6.24 0.25 3.54
N ALA A 10 7.46 0.57 3.12
CA ALA A 10 8.33 1.49 3.86
C ALA A 10 7.81 2.93 3.74
N ASP A 11 7.23 3.30 2.60
CA ASP A 11 6.61 4.61 2.40
C ASP A 11 5.40 4.81 3.31
N LEU A 12 4.61 3.76 3.52
CA LEU A 12 3.48 3.82 4.45
C LEU A 12 3.96 4.04 5.88
N ARG A 13 4.99 3.30 6.32
CA ARG A 13 5.59 3.45 7.64
C ARG A 13 6.29 4.80 7.82
N PHE A 14 6.80 5.38 6.75
CA PHE A 14 7.35 6.75 6.79
C PHE A 14 6.27 7.78 7.09
N LEU A 15 5.09 7.67 6.48
CA LEU A 15 3.96 8.58 6.72
C LEU A 15 3.24 8.32 8.04
N VAL A 16 3.05 7.04 8.37
CA VAL A 16 2.36 6.58 9.57
C VAL A 16 3.21 5.50 10.23
N PRO A 17 4.17 5.87 11.11
CA PRO A 17 5.07 4.91 11.75
C PRO A 17 4.37 3.81 12.55
N SER A 18 3.13 4.06 12.99
CA SER A 18 2.30 3.12 13.73
C SER A 18 1.28 2.39 12.85
N ILE A 19 1.50 2.30 11.53
CA ILE A 19 0.51 1.70 10.61
C ILE A 19 0.19 0.25 10.97
N ASP A 20 1.18 -0.48 11.47
CA ASP A 20 1.03 -1.89 11.82
C ASP A 20 0.09 -2.12 13.04
N GLN A 21 -0.22 -1.07 13.84
CA GLN A 21 -1.22 -1.16 14.91
C GLN A 21 -2.67 -1.28 14.42
N TYR A 22 -2.92 -0.98 13.13
CA TYR A 22 -4.23 -1.12 12.50
C TYR A 22 -4.48 -2.52 11.95
N ASP A 23 -3.61 -3.47 12.29
CA ASP A 23 -3.86 -4.88 12.05
C ASP A 23 -5.10 -5.35 12.81
N SER A 24 -6.01 -6.02 12.10
CA SER A 24 -7.23 -6.52 12.70
C SER A 24 -7.00 -7.89 13.33
N LYS A 25 -6.82 -7.92 14.64
CA LYS A 25 -6.81 -9.16 15.41
C LYS A 25 -8.23 -9.52 15.84
N ARG A 26 -8.55 -10.80 15.77
CA ARG A 26 -9.82 -11.36 16.21
C ARG A 26 -9.58 -12.29 17.39
N ILE A 27 -10.30 -12.08 18.50
CA ILE A 27 -10.28 -13.01 19.63
C ILE A 27 -10.95 -14.31 19.20
N LEU A 28 -10.25 -15.41 19.37
CA LEU A 28 -10.75 -16.75 19.08
C LEU A 28 -11.66 -17.27 20.22
N PRO A 29 -12.58 -18.20 19.91
CA PRO A 29 -13.43 -18.80 20.92
C PRO A 29 -12.64 -19.55 22.01
N SER A 30 -13.08 -19.44 23.26
CA SER A 30 -12.48 -20.12 24.41
C SER A 30 -13.05 -21.54 24.59
N ASN A 31 -12.95 -22.38 23.56
CA ASN A 31 -13.47 -23.76 23.55
C ASN A 31 -12.39 -24.78 23.14
N TRP A 32 -11.15 -24.54 23.59
CA TRP A 32 -10.05 -25.44 23.37
C TRP A 32 -10.25 -26.80 24.02
N VAL A 33 -9.88 -27.87 23.31
CA VAL A 33 -9.97 -29.25 23.80
C VAL A 33 -8.58 -29.93 23.72
N ALA A 34 -8.31 -30.82 24.65
CA ALA A 34 -7.08 -31.61 24.57
C ALA A 34 -7.18 -32.62 23.43
N SER A 35 -6.12 -32.75 22.64
CA SER A 35 -6.06 -33.68 21.51
C SER A 35 -5.91 -35.16 21.89
N GLY A 36 -5.64 -35.44 23.18
CA GLY A 36 -5.18 -36.75 23.66
C GLY A 36 -3.66 -36.95 23.58
N THR A 37 -2.95 -36.10 22.83
CA THR A 37 -1.49 -36.02 22.86
C THR A 37 -1.07 -35.01 23.91
N THR A 38 -0.02 -35.33 24.64
CA THR A 38 0.48 -34.46 25.74
C THR A 38 0.85 -33.07 25.17
N HIS A 39 0.32 -32.03 25.81
CA HIS A 39 0.58 -30.63 25.49
C HIS A 39 0.03 -30.12 24.15
N LEU A 40 -0.71 -30.93 23.41
CA LEU A 40 -1.33 -30.53 22.14
C LEU A 40 -2.84 -30.27 22.36
N PHE A 41 -3.31 -29.14 21.87
CA PHE A 41 -4.69 -28.67 22.02
C PHE A 41 -5.29 -28.35 20.64
N TYR A 42 -6.60 -28.52 20.52
CA TYR A 42 -7.36 -28.31 19.32
C TYR A 42 -8.44 -27.24 19.54
N LEU A 43 -8.60 -26.38 18.53
CA LEU A 43 -9.74 -25.50 18.41
C LEU A 43 -10.41 -25.75 17.04
N TYR A 44 -11.68 -26.13 17.06
CA TYR A 44 -12.47 -26.34 15.87
C TYR A 44 -13.24 -25.09 15.49
N ASP A 45 -13.54 -24.92 14.19
CA ASP A 45 -14.29 -23.78 13.66
C ASP A 45 -13.63 -22.43 14.04
N SER A 46 -12.29 -22.42 13.99
CA SER A 46 -11.51 -21.21 14.31
C SER A 46 -11.66 -20.10 13.26
N GLY A 47 -12.12 -20.47 12.05
CA GLY A 47 -12.04 -19.61 10.87
C GLY A 47 -10.58 -19.40 10.41
N VAL A 48 -10.38 -18.61 9.37
CA VAL A 48 -9.04 -18.40 8.79
C VAL A 48 -8.08 -17.84 9.84
N VAL A 49 -6.93 -18.50 9.99
CA VAL A 49 -5.85 -18.12 10.91
C VAL A 49 -4.54 -18.08 10.11
N ASP A 50 -4.08 -16.88 9.79
CA ASP A 50 -2.79 -16.67 9.13
C ASP A 50 -1.69 -16.39 10.16
N GLN A 51 -2.05 -15.68 11.23
CA GLN A 51 -1.19 -15.41 12.38
C GLN A 51 -1.93 -15.74 13.67
N LEU A 52 -1.23 -16.26 14.66
CA LEU A 52 -1.77 -16.58 15.98
C LEU A 52 -0.98 -15.85 17.06
N PHE A 53 -1.71 -15.31 18.03
CA PHE A 53 -1.14 -14.65 19.21
C PHE A 53 -1.74 -15.28 20.46
N LEU A 54 -0.89 -15.59 21.42
CA LEU A 54 -1.29 -16.06 22.75
C LEU A 54 -0.87 -15.03 23.79
N ASP A 55 -1.85 -14.46 24.48
CA ASP A 55 -1.64 -13.39 25.48
C ASP A 55 -0.78 -12.21 24.95
N GLY A 56 -0.90 -11.94 23.64
CA GLY A 56 -0.21 -10.86 22.93
C GLY A 56 1.15 -11.24 22.34
N GLU A 57 1.67 -12.44 22.57
CA GLU A 57 2.90 -12.95 21.96
C GLU A 57 2.59 -13.71 20.67
N GLU A 58 3.32 -13.39 19.59
CA GLU A 58 3.14 -14.04 18.30
C GLU A 58 3.70 -15.45 18.31
N MET A 59 2.93 -16.40 17.80
CA MET A 59 3.27 -17.81 17.72
C MET A 59 3.81 -18.18 16.34
N THR A 60 4.56 -19.27 16.26
CA THR A 60 5.21 -19.74 15.04
C THR A 60 4.34 -20.75 14.31
N LEU A 61 3.97 -20.44 13.05
CA LEU A 61 3.28 -21.38 12.18
C LEU A 61 4.21 -22.51 11.72
N VAL A 62 3.79 -23.75 11.93
CA VAL A 62 4.51 -24.94 11.46
C VAL A 62 3.68 -25.78 10.49
N THR A 63 4.33 -26.52 9.62
CA THR A 63 3.66 -27.42 8.65
C THR A 63 3.38 -28.80 9.22
N ASP A 64 4.23 -29.26 10.14
CA ASP A 64 4.08 -30.53 10.85
C ASP A 64 3.25 -30.35 12.12
N THR A 65 3.04 -31.44 12.86
CA THR A 65 2.36 -31.37 14.15
C THR A 65 3.20 -30.53 15.12
N PRO A 66 2.62 -29.49 15.74
CA PRO A 66 3.33 -28.66 16.72
C PRO A 66 3.91 -29.50 17.86
N ASN A 67 5.17 -29.26 18.22
CA ASN A 67 5.89 -30.05 19.21
C ASN A 67 6.76 -29.22 20.18
N ALA A 68 6.82 -27.92 20.00
CA ALA A 68 7.50 -26.98 20.85
C ALA A 68 6.54 -25.85 21.27
N ASN A 69 6.88 -25.19 22.40
CA ASN A 69 6.12 -24.02 22.83
C ASN A 69 6.11 -22.98 21.72
N ASP A 70 5.03 -22.23 21.67
CA ASP A 70 4.80 -21.16 20.71
C ASP A 70 4.65 -21.63 19.26
N GLU A 71 4.43 -22.93 19.04
CA GLU A 71 4.11 -23.48 17.73
C GLU A 71 2.62 -23.75 17.56
N TYR A 72 2.12 -23.40 16.37
CA TYR A 72 0.76 -23.75 15.96
C TYR A 72 0.72 -24.22 14.51
N LYS A 73 -0.36 -24.91 14.19
CA LYS A 73 -0.70 -25.33 12.83
C LYS A 73 -2.17 -25.08 12.57
N TYR A 74 -2.47 -24.54 11.40
CA TYR A 74 -3.83 -24.35 10.94
C TYR A 74 -4.10 -25.18 9.70
N ASN A 75 -5.18 -25.92 9.71
CA ASN A 75 -5.66 -26.73 8.58
C ASN A 75 -6.94 -26.08 8.03
N ALA A 76 -6.82 -25.35 6.91
CA ALA A 76 -7.93 -24.67 6.27
C ALA A 76 -9.01 -25.60 5.71
N THR A 77 -8.68 -26.89 5.43
CA THR A 77 -9.68 -27.85 4.90
C THR A 77 -10.63 -28.34 5.98
N THR A 78 -10.14 -28.50 7.20
CA THR A 78 -10.91 -29.01 8.34
C THR A 78 -11.28 -27.92 9.33
N ASP A 79 -10.84 -26.68 9.07
CA ASP A 79 -10.95 -25.54 10.00
C ASP A 79 -10.51 -25.91 11.42
N LEU A 80 -9.34 -26.57 11.49
CA LEU A 80 -8.74 -27.06 12.75
C LEU A 80 -7.46 -26.29 13.04
N LEU A 81 -7.42 -25.66 14.20
CA LEU A 81 -6.23 -25.04 14.76
C LEU A 81 -5.63 -25.95 15.83
N GLU A 82 -4.38 -26.30 15.66
CA GLU A 82 -3.58 -27.11 16.59
C GLU A 82 -2.57 -26.19 17.28
N LEU A 83 -2.48 -26.28 18.59
CA LEU A 83 -1.57 -25.47 19.41
C LEU A 83 -0.83 -26.36 20.39
N TYR A 84 0.51 -26.20 20.47
CA TYR A 84 1.31 -26.85 21.50
C TYR A 84 1.62 -25.88 22.64
N GLN A 85 1.38 -26.32 23.88
CA GLN A 85 1.72 -25.56 25.08
C GLN A 85 2.17 -26.49 26.19
N GLN A 86 3.47 -26.49 26.50
CA GLN A 86 4.05 -27.32 27.57
C GLN A 86 3.55 -26.84 28.93
N GLY A 87 3.05 -27.78 29.73
CA GLY A 87 2.50 -27.47 31.04
C GLY A 87 1.13 -26.81 31.04
N GLY A 88 0.58 -26.52 29.84
CA GLY A 88 -0.76 -26.01 29.69
C GLY A 88 -1.84 -27.07 29.89
N SER A 89 -3.07 -26.60 29.98
CA SER A 89 -4.30 -27.40 29.96
C SER A 89 -5.34 -26.69 29.09
N ALA A 90 -6.37 -27.41 28.63
CA ALA A 90 -7.48 -26.79 27.92
C ALA A 90 -8.10 -25.65 28.73
N ASN A 91 -8.18 -25.80 30.05
CA ASN A 91 -8.71 -24.75 30.93
C ASN A 91 -7.79 -23.52 30.97
N THR A 92 -6.47 -23.71 30.95
CA THR A 92 -5.53 -22.59 30.86
C THR A 92 -5.71 -21.82 29.56
N LEU A 93 -5.75 -22.49 28.43
CA LEU A 93 -5.98 -21.86 27.12
C LEU A 93 -7.35 -21.18 27.03
N ASN A 94 -8.39 -21.79 27.61
CA ASN A 94 -9.71 -21.19 27.67
C ASN A 94 -9.77 -19.94 28.57
N SER A 95 -8.76 -19.73 29.41
CA SER A 95 -8.61 -18.54 30.25
C SER A 95 -7.64 -17.51 29.66
N SER A 96 -6.83 -17.88 28.67
CA SER A 96 -5.90 -17.02 27.95
C SER A 96 -6.61 -16.26 26.83
N ILE A 97 -6.02 -15.15 26.44
CA ILE A 97 -6.47 -14.40 25.25
C ILE A 97 -5.74 -14.96 24.04
N VAL A 98 -6.48 -15.69 23.19
CA VAL A 98 -5.95 -16.19 21.93
C VAL A 98 -6.55 -15.37 20.81
N GLU A 99 -5.71 -14.76 20.00
CA GLU A 99 -6.10 -13.89 18.89
C GLU A 99 -5.56 -14.45 17.58
N SER A 100 -6.38 -14.42 16.55
CA SER A 100 -5.93 -14.64 15.17
C SER A 100 -5.79 -13.32 14.44
N GLY A 101 -4.66 -13.12 13.76
CA GLY A 101 -4.45 -12.07 12.78
C GLY A 101 -4.61 -12.62 11.36
N ILE A 102 -4.85 -11.73 10.42
CA ILE A 102 -4.63 -11.97 9.00
C ILE A 102 -3.26 -11.37 8.70
N ASP A 103 -2.49 -11.99 7.78
CA ASP A 103 -1.21 -11.43 7.38
C ASP A 103 -1.39 -9.98 6.89
N PHE A 104 -0.99 -9.03 7.72
CA PHE A 104 -1.16 -7.61 7.46
C PHE A 104 -0.38 -7.14 6.22
N SER A 105 0.68 -7.86 5.84
CA SER A 105 1.42 -7.58 4.61
C SER A 105 0.52 -7.70 3.38
N THR A 106 -0.36 -8.67 3.32
CA THR A 106 -1.35 -8.84 2.24
C THR A 106 -2.35 -7.67 2.20
N HIS A 107 -2.75 -7.15 3.36
CA HIS A 107 -3.60 -5.96 3.43
C HIS A 107 -2.88 -4.71 2.95
N ILE A 108 -1.62 -4.53 3.35
CA ILE A 108 -0.76 -3.45 2.88
C ILE A 108 -0.63 -3.50 1.36
N ASP A 109 -0.28 -4.65 0.79
CA ASP A 109 -0.10 -4.82 -0.66
C ASP A 109 -1.40 -4.52 -1.42
N THR A 110 -2.53 -5.00 -0.90
CA THR A 110 -3.85 -4.70 -1.48
C THR A 110 -4.17 -3.22 -1.41
N ALA A 111 -3.88 -2.55 -0.30
CA ALA A 111 -4.09 -1.12 -0.14
C ALA A 111 -3.21 -0.30 -1.08
N ILE A 112 -1.93 -0.67 -1.25
CA ILE A 112 -0.99 -0.05 -2.19
C ILE A 112 -1.49 -0.20 -3.63
N SER A 113 -1.93 -1.39 -4.02
CA SER A 113 -2.49 -1.64 -5.36
C SER A 113 -3.69 -0.75 -5.63
N ARG A 114 -4.67 -0.72 -4.74
CA ARG A 114 -5.87 0.13 -4.84
C ARG A 114 -5.51 1.62 -4.87
N ALA A 115 -4.58 2.05 -4.03
CA ALA A 115 -4.11 3.42 -4.00
C ALA A 115 -3.41 3.83 -5.30
N SER A 116 -2.61 2.92 -5.87
CA SER A 116 -1.93 3.13 -7.17
C SER A 116 -2.94 3.32 -8.30
N ASP A 117 -4.00 2.53 -8.32
CA ASP A 117 -5.08 2.68 -9.29
C ASP A 117 -5.85 3.99 -9.11
N TYR A 118 -6.12 4.36 -7.86
CA TYR A 118 -6.75 5.64 -7.54
C TYR A 118 -5.90 6.81 -8.04
N VAL A 119 -4.61 6.84 -7.68
CA VAL A 119 -3.68 7.90 -8.08
C VAL A 119 -3.60 7.99 -9.61
N ARG A 120 -3.51 6.84 -10.29
CA ARG A 120 -3.50 6.79 -11.76
C ARG A 120 -4.76 7.39 -12.37
N SER A 121 -5.92 7.11 -11.78
CA SER A 121 -7.21 7.59 -12.29
C SER A 121 -7.42 9.09 -12.06
N VAL A 122 -6.92 9.61 -10.93
CA VAL A 122 -7.17 11.00 -10.50
C VAL A 122 -6.13 11.97 -11.03
N ALA A 123 -4.88 11.55 -11.22
CA ALA A 123 -3.80 12.42 -11.68
C ALA A 123 -4.12 13.12 -13.02
N GLY A 124 -4.91 12.47 -13.89
CA GLY A 124 -5.32 13.02 -15.19
C GLY A 124 -4.18 13.22 -16.19
N VAL A 125 -2.96 12.84 -15.82
CA VAL A 125 -1.75 12.92 -16.63
C VAL A 125 -0.99 11.60 -16.57
N PRO A 126 -0.25 11.24 -17.61
CA PRO A 126 0.57 10.04 -17.61
C PRO A 126 1.65 10.09 -16.52
N ILE A 127 1.80 8.99 -15.77
CA ILE A 127 2.82 8.84 -14.74
C ILE A 127 3.90 7.89 -15.28
N TYR A 128 5.13 8.36 -15.33
CA TYR A 128 6.26 7.61 -15.87
C TYR A 128 7.31 7.33 -14.82
N LYS A 129 7.99 6.20 -14.98
CA LYS A 129 9.18 5.87 -14.19
C LYS A 129 10.32 6.84 -14.50
N ARG A 130 11.11 7.16 -13.48
CA ARG A 130 12.37 7.88 -13.67
C ARG A 130 13.37 6.97 -14.40
N LYS A 131 14.03 7.49 -15.40
CA LYS A 131 15.09 6.75 -16.11
C LYS A 131 16.39 6.82 -15.29
N GLY A 132 17.08 5.70 -15.20
CA GLY A 132 18.40 5.63 -14.56
C GLY A 132 18.39 5.37 -13.06
N VAL A 133 17.22 5.29 -12.43
CA VAL A 133 17.12 4.77 -11.06
C VAL A 133 17.21 3.25 -11.14
N SER A 134 18.35 2.71 -10.70
CA SER A 134 18.51 1.26 -10.57
C SER A 134 17.61 0.78 -9.45
N THR A 135 16.78 -0.24 -9.72
CA THR A 135 16.00 -0.95 -8.69
C THR A 135 16.88 -1.56 -7.58
N ALA A 136 18.19 -1.58 -7.77
CA ALA A 136 19.17 -2.00 -6.78
C ALA A 136 19.58 -0.85 -5.81
N SER A 137 19.15 0.38 -6.04
CA SER A 137 19.39 1.49 -5.11
C SER A 137 18.26 1.52 -4.08
N ALA A 138 18.55 1.11 -2.87
CA ALA A 138 17.62 1.01 -1.73
C ALA A 138 17.03 2.36 -1.26
N THR A 139 17.18 3.45 -2.00
CA THR A 139 16.80 4.80 -1.59
C THR A 139 16.08 5.61 -2.66
N GLY A 140 15.80 5.06 -3.83
CA GLY A 140 15.20 5.84 -4.92
C GLY A 140 13.96 5.17 -5.50
N HIS A 141 12.80 5.78 -5.31
CA HIS A 141 11.59 5.36 -5.97
C HIS A 141 11.70 5.57 -7.49
N ASP A 142 11.18 4.61 -8.26
CA ASP A 142 11.11 4.68 -9.73
C ASP A 142 10.19 5.81 -10.22
N PHE A 143 9.40 6.42 -9.35
CA PHE A 143 8.37 7.40 -9.68
C PHE A 143 8.62 8.77 -9.05
N PRO A 144 7.99 9.84 -9.52
CA PRO A 144 8.05 11.15 -8.87
C PRO A 144 7.57 11.08 -7.42
N GLU A 145 8.27 11.75 -6.52
CA GLU A 145 8.00 11.71 -5.08
C GLU A 145 6.56 12.07 -4.71
N VAL A 146 5.98 13.07 -5.37
CA VAL A 146 4.59 13.45 -5.16
C VAL A 146 3.62 12.31 -5.46
N VAL A 147 3.92 11.46 -6.44
CA VAL A 147 3.12 10.26 -6.78
C VAL A 147 3.29 9.19 -5.72
N VAL A 148 4.53 8.95 -5.27
CA VAL A 148 4.85 7.99 -4.22
C VAL A 148 4.14 8.36 -2.93
N LEU A 149 4.30 9.60 -2.45
CA LEU A 149 3.69 10.07 -1.20
C LEU A 149 2.16 10.13 -1.28
N SER A 150 1.60 10.53 -2.42
CA SER A 150 0.14 10.49 -2.62
C SER A 150 -0.41 9.07 -2.59
N THR A 151 0.32 8.12 -3.19
CA THR A 151 -0.08 6.71 -3.16
C THR A 151 0.01 6.15 -1.74
N ALA A 152 1.10 6.41 -1.04
CA ALA A 152 1.27 5.97 0.34
C ALA A 152 0.19 6.58 1.27
N ALA A 153 -0.14 7.86 1.10
CA ALA A 153 -1.20 8.50 1.89
C ALA A 153 -2.59 7.88 1.61
N MET A 154 -2.90 7.56 0.35
CA MET A 154 -4.14 6.87 0.00
C MET A 154 -4.17 5.42 0.49
N ALA A 155 -3.05 4.69 0.46
CA ALA A 155 -2.97 3.35 1.02
C ALA A 155 -3.20 3.38 2.54
N CYS A 156 -2.56 4.31 3.25
CA CYS A 156 -2.82 4.54 4.67
C CYS A 156 -4.29 4.92 4.95
N TYR A 157 -4.91 5.73 4.09
CA TYR A 157 -6.34 6.02 4.18
C TYR A 157 -7.19 4.74 4.15
N TYR A 158 -6.93 3.83 3.21
CA TYR A 158 -7.68 2.58 3.11
C TYR A 158 -7.48 1.66 4.33
N LEU A 159 -6.28 1.62 4.90
CA LEU A 159 -5.97 0.79 6.07
C LEU A 159 -6.54 1.36 7.36
N ILE A 160 -6.54 2.68 7.52
CA ILE A 160 -6.92 3.36 8.77
C ILE A 160 -8.43 3.66 8.83
N SER A 161 -9.07 3.90 7.69
CA SER A 161 -10.47 4.37 7.64
C SER A 161 -11.49 3.49 8.39
N PRO A 162 -11.32 2.15 8.53
CA PRO A 162 -12.23 1.35 9.32
C PRO A 162 -12.14 1.59 10.83
N TYR A 163 -11.02 2.17 11.31
CA TYR A 163 -10.70 2.31 12.74
C TYR A 163 -10.69 3.77 13.20
N ASP A 164 -10.13 4.66 12.37
CA ASP A 164 -9.97 6.08 12.67
C ASP A 164 -10.26 6.91 11.41
N LEU A 165 -11.52 7.26 11.25
CA LEU A 165 -11.99 8.00 10.07
C LEU A 165 -11.45 9.43 10.01
N GLU A 166 -11.22 10.08 11.16
CA GLU A 166 -10.71 11.44 11.19
C GLU A 166 -9.29 11.50 10.66
N LYS A 167 -8.39 10.69 11.21
CA LYS A 167 -7.01 10.57 10.74
C LYS A 167 -6.93 10.11 9.27
N ALA A 168 -7.78 9.18 8.87
CA ALA A 168 -7.85 8.74 7.48
C ALA A 168 -8.24 9.89 6.55
N ASN A 169 -9.25 10.68 6.90
CA ASN A 169 -9.69 11.82 6.08
C ASN A 169 -8.62 12.91 5.98
N GLU A 170 -7.82 13.14 7.01
CA GLU A 170 -6.65 14.04 6.93
C GLU A 170 -5.65 13.57 5.86
N LEU A 171 -5.35 12.28 5.82
CA LEU A 171 -4.46 11.69 4.81
C LEU A 171 -5.03 11.83 3.41
N LYS A 172 -6.33 11.55 3.23
CA LYS A 172 -7.01 11.73 1.95
C LYS A 172 -7.01 13.18 1.49
N ALA A 173 -7.27 14.13 2.41
CA ALA A 173 -7.32 15.55 2.11
C ALA A 173 -5.96 16.11 1.63
N ARG A 174 -4.85 15.51 2.05
CA ARG A 174 -3.51 15.84 1.51
C ARG A 174 -3.38 15.46 0.05
N VAL A 175 -4.04 14.40 -0.36
CA VAL A 175 -3.97 13.88 -1.74
C VAL A 175 -4.96 14.59 -2.65
N THR A 176 -6.23 14.62 -2.24
CA THR A 176 -7.32 15.31 -2.96
C THR A 176 -8.31 15.86 -1.96
N ASN A 177 -8.81 17.09 -2.22
CA ASN A 177 -9.85 17.70 -1.40
C ASN A 177 -10.78 18.56 -2.26
N ASP A 178 -11.91 18.97 -1.67
CA ASP A 178 -12.93 19.75 -2.36
C ASP A 178 -12.43 21.17 -2.74
N GLU A 179 -11.38 21.65 -2.08
CA GLU A 179 -10.76 22.94 -2.37
C GLU A 179 -9.78 22.88 -3.55
N GLY A 180 -9.46 21.69 -4.04
CA GLY A 180 -8.52 21.49 -5.14
C GLY A 180 -7.05 21.78 -4.78
N THR A 181 -6.73 21.72 -3.48
CA THR A 181 -5.39 22.04 -2.95
C THR A 181 -4.56 20.81 -2.61
N GLY A 182 -5.11 19.60 -2.78
CA GLY A 182 -4.40 18.34 -2.60
C GLY A 182 -3.25 18.16 -3.61
N ASP A 183 -2.33 17.28 -3.33
CA ASP A 183 -1.13 17.10 -4.15
C ASP A 183 -1.48 16.59 -5.57
N LEU A 184 -2.43 15.68 -5.69
CA LEU A 184 -2.93 15.25 -7.01
C LEU A 184 -3.79 16.31 -7.69
N ASP A 185 -4.51 17.14 -6.92
CA ASP A 185 -5.24 18.26 -7.48
C ASP A 185 -4.28 19.28 -8.12
N LYS A 186 -3.14 19.55 -7.46
CA LYS A 186 -2.06 20.38 -8.00
C LYS A 186 -1.42 19.81 -9.25
N VAL A 187 -1.27 18.47 -9.32
CA VAL A 187 -0.80 17.79 -10.53
C VAL A 187 -1.82 17.95 -11.64
N ARG A 188 -3.10 17.67 -11.36
CA ARG A 188 -4.18 17.75 -12.34
C ARG A 188 -4.40 19.16 -12.91
N ASN A 189 -4.25 20.18 -12.06
CA ASN A 189 -4.41 21.58 -12.48
C ASN A 189 -3.12 22.22 -13.04
N GLY A 190 -2.02 21.44 -13.13
CA GLY A 190 -0.74 21.89 -13.69
C GLY A 190 0.12 22.74 -12.76
N SER A 191 -0.26 22.91 -11.48
CA SER A 191 0.56 23.61 -10.49
C SER A 191 1.81 22.79 -10.11
N ILE A 192 1.71 21.47 -10.18
CA ILE A 192 2.84 20.56 -10.08
C ILE A 192 2.96 19.81 -11.41
N VAL A 193 4.11 19.92 -12.04
CA VAL A 193 4.39 19.22 -13.29
C VAL A 193 5.22 17.97 -12.98
N LEU A 194 4.75 16.81 -13.45
CA LEU A 194 5.48 15.56 -13.33
C LEU A 194 6.55 15.51 -14.42
N TYR A 195 7.73 16.03 -14.12
CA TYR A 195 8.85 15.96 -15.05
C TYR A 195 9.34 14.52 -15.19
N GLN A 196 9.57 14.13 -16.44
CA GLN A 196 10.55 13.07 -16.69
C GLN A 196 11.94 13.66 -16.53
N ASP A 197 12.82 12.92 -15.88
CA ASP A 197 14.23 13.28 -15.83
C ASP A 197 14.75 13.52 -17.24
N GLU A 198 15.65 14.49 -17.43
CA GLU A 198 16.22 14.80 -18.76
C GLU A 198 16.88 13.58 -19.43
N THR A 199 17.32 12.61 -18.59
CA THR A 199 17.86 11.32 -19.02
C THR A 199 16.78 10.33 -19.44
N SER A 200 15.49 10.60 -19.21
CA SER A 200 14.42 9.72 -19.65
C SER A 200 14.29 9.78 -21.16
N GLU A 201 14.07 8.64 -21.83
CA GLU A 201 13.79 8.64 -23.25
C GLU A 201 12.59 9.54 -23.53
N LYS A 202 12.76 10.48 -24.45
CA LYS A 202 11.65 11.26 -24.93
C LYS A 202 10.63 10.27 -25.46
N LEU A 203 9.47 10.20 -24.84
CA LEU A 203 8.37 9.40 -25.34
C LEU A 203 8.00 10.02 -26.68
N THR A 204 8.37 9.31 -27.74
CA THR A 204 7.98 9.66 -29.08
C THR A 204 6.45 9.72 -29.15
N GLY A 205 5.90 10.90 -29.36
CA GLY A 205 4.46 11.11 -29.52
C GLY A 205 3.71 11.66 -28.32
N VAL A 206 4.35 11.82 -27.16
CA VAL A 206 3.73 12.52 -26.03
C VAL A 206 4.28 13.93 -25.94
N ILE A 207 3.43 14.89 -26.21
CA ILE A 207 3.75 16.30 -26.02
C ILE A 207 3.75 16.55 -24.52
N LYS A 208 4.94 16.68 -23.94
CA LYS A 208 5.14 16.89 -22.51
C LYS A 208 4.70 18.25 -22.03
N GLU A 209 4.94 19.23 -22.81
CA GLU A 209 4.55 20.61 -22.56
C GLU A 209 4.21 21.26 -23.87
N ILE A 210 2.97 21.69 -23.98
CA ILE A 210 2.61 22.74 -24.92
C ILE A 210 2.55 24.00 -24.07
N SER A 211 3.68 24.68 -23.92
CA SER A 211 3.66 26.06 -23.46
C SER A 211 3.28 26.92 -24.64
N ILE A 212 2.03 27.27 -24.73
CA ILE A 212 1.57 28.28 -25.68
C ILE A 212 1.86 29.64 -25.02
N HIS A 213 2.98 30.23 -25.38
CA HIS A 213 3.22 31.63 -25.06
C HIS A 213 2.57 32.48 -26.14
N ALA A 214 1.40 33.01 -25.81
CA ALA A 214 0.89 34.14 -26.61
C ALA A 214 1.82 35.32 -26.39
N ASN A 215 2.63 35.65 -27.39
CA ASN A 215 3.39 36.88 -27.34
C ASN A 215 2.40 38.04 -27.35
N THR A 216 2.57 39.00 -26.44
CA THR A 216 1.72 40.18 -26.29
C THR A 216 1.70 41.06 -27.55
N THR A 217 2.59 40.85 -28.50
CA THR A 217 2.52 41.43 -29.86
C THR A 217 1.67 40.61 -30.82
N GLY A 218 0.99 39.58 -30.35
CA GLY A 218 -0.18 38.97 -31.00
C GLY A 218 0.08 38.16 -32.25
N SER A 219 1.33 37.83 -32.59
CA SER A 219 1.56 37.32 -33.94
C SER A 219 2.29 35.97 -34.04
N ILE A 220 2.78 35.40 -32.94
CA ILE A 220 3.56 34.16 -33.00
C ILE A 220 3.21 33.27 -31.81
N ILE A 221 2.74 32.07 -32.09
CA ILE A 221 2.64 31.00 -31.10
C ILE A 221 3.94 30.22 -31.17
N ASP A 222 4.71 30.27 -30.09
CA ASP A 222 5.89 29.42 -29.90
C ASP A 222 5.47 28.16 -29.18
N VAL A 223 5.60 27.00 -29.81
CA VAL A 223 5.29 25.70 -29.27
C VAL A 223 6.59 25.03 -28.86
N ARG A 224 6.87 25.04 -27.55
CA ARG A 224 8.07 24.37 -27.01
C ARG A 224 7.81 22.88 -26.80
N GLY A 225 8.83 22.07 -27.05
CA GLY A 225 8.77 20.62 -26.85
C GLY A 225 8.35 19.81 -28.05
N VAL A 226 8.10 20.45 -29.18
CA VAL A 226 7.77 19.79 -30.45
C VAL A 226 9.06 19.53 -31.25
N PRO A 227 9.14 18.42 -31.99
CA PRO A 227 10.29 18.18 -32.89
C PRO A 227 10.56 19.39 -33.80
N THR A 228 11.82 19.61 -34.15
CA THR A 228 12.35 20.77 -34.86
C THR A 228 11.60 21.17 -36.12
N GLN A 229 10.88 20.28 -36.76
CA GLN A 229 10.00 20.60 -37.90
C GLN A 229 8.83 21.52 -37.55
N TRP A 230 8.42 21.58 -36.27
CA TRP A 230 7.35 22.42 -35.77
C TRP A 230 7.84 23.80 -35.34
N ASP A 231 9.14 23.95 -35.06
CA ASP A 231 9.74 25.24 -34.71
C ASP A 231 9.62 26.24 -35.91
N LYS A 232 9.31 25.72 -37.07
CA LYS A 232 9.13 26.53 -38.28
C LYS A 232 7.68 26.93 -38.54
N LEU A 233 6.75 26.38 -37.71
CA LEU A 233 5.34 26.72 -37.89
C LEU A 233 5.05 28.06 -37.22
N LYS A 234 5.27 29.13 -37.95
CA LYS A 234 4.89 30.49 -37.55
C LYS A 234 3.48 30.72 -38.09
N ILE A 235 2.51 30.61 -37.19
CA ILE A 235 1.14 31.02 -37.56
C ILE A 235 1.03 32.51 -37.25
N LYS A 236 0.92 33.29 -38.32
CA LYS A 236 0.49 34.69 -38.19
C LYS A 236 -1.00 34.67 -37.94
N ILE A 237 -1.41 35.19 -36.81
CA ILE A 237 -2.80 35.50 -36.51
C ILE A 237 -3.09 36.91 -37.00
#